data_3e66e5fc687ee314ce48af570c2ffe81
#
_entry.id   3e66e5fc687ee314ce48af570c2ffe81
#
_cell.length_a   1.000
_cell.length_b   1.000
_cell.length_c   1.000
_cell.angle_alpha   90.00
_cell.angle_beta   90.00
_cell.angle_gamma   90.00
#
_symmetry.space_group_name_H-M   'P 1'
#
loop_
_entity.id
_entity.type
_entity.pdbx_description
1 polymer ?
#
loop_
_entity_poly.entity_id
_entity_poly.type
_entity_poly.pdbx_seq_one_letter_code
_entity_poly.pdbx_strand_id
1 'polypeptide(L)'
;MSSQKNYQMFLAVVSGLAGLLYGIDIGIIDPALPYLNRSTSLSEGQLSMVVAAVLAGSILGSVVAGALADWLGRKPMMVVSALMFVGSVAVIYLSQSFVPLMLGRLLQGMSGGVIAVVVPLYLAECLPAAQRGRGVAVFQFMLTVGIVLAAFVGNHYLGNAELEIQAAGSDQQRIVAAADHAWRSMFLTVMYPGALFFLGCCLVSESPRWLIRNGRPEKARAALVRLLPPAVAGTEFNEIGNALAVERARPKSSPVAAMMEMLTERRYVLPFILACIILGCNQATGINSVLQFMTTILQKAGLDPVAAAGYGTVIKILNSVMTVVAIVLVERKGRVFLLKLGTGGIMVSLCLLAVLFYRFESQRVDVRAEVATLVRDNRLDFNLADARWAGQGAVQLSILYQYGDHQQVAEAYTPTEASQAVLKRAADVVQALPAGQRALLEQAQLAWSGRGAAAAAEPAQQLIATLPPASREALNAALHVHAAQHVQVQAASAAAGQAPLRILRASVGPTPSRATGLLAVLCIAGFIAFFSIGPGVCVWLALSELMPTRIRSVGMGVALLINQGTGTLIAGAFLPIVGNYGFHVMFLFWTACTVVYFVTAAFFLPETRGKSLEEIERLFARP
;
A
#
# COMPACT_ATOMS: atom_id res chain seq x y z
N MET A 1 23.92 11.60 -33.81
CA MET A 1 23.01 10.45 -33.52
C MET A 1 23.27 9.81 -32.16
N SER A 2 24.49 9.66 -31.65
CA SER A 2 24.75 9.09 -30.32
C SER A 2 24.24 9.96 -29.16
N SER A 3 24.48 11.28 -29.21
CA SER A 3 24.06 12.23 -28.16
C SER A 3 22.53 12.31 -27.98
N GLN A 4 21.76 12.26 -29.05
CA GLN A 4 20.31 12.31 -29.01
C GLN A 4 19.71 11.02 -28.44
N LYS A 5 20.22 9.84 -28.84
CA LYS A 5 19.84 8.56 -28.26
C LYS A 5 20.13 8.51 -26.77
N ASN A 6 21.30 9.03 -26.36
CA ASN A 6 21.68 9.11 -24.95
C ASN A 6 20.72 10.02 -24.16
N TYR A 7 20.30 11.15 -24.74
CA TYR A 7 19.35 12.04 -24.08
C TYR A 7 17.93 11.45 -24.01
N GLN A 8 17.46 10.76 -25.06
CA GLN A 8 16.19 10.03 -25.02
C GLN A 8 16.23 8.92 -23.96
N MET A 9 17.34 8.18 -23.85
CA MET A 9 17.52 7.17 -22.82
C MET A 9 17.55 7.80 -21.42
N PHE A 10 18.21 8.95 -21.26
CA PHE A 10 18.21 9.72 -20.01
C PHE A 10 16.78 10.13 -19.60
N LEU A 11 15.96 10.63 -20.54
CA LEU A 11 14.55 10.94 -20.26
C LEU A 11 13.76 9.71 -19.84
N ALA A 12 13.99 8.57 -20.49
CA ALA A 12 13.35 7.32 -20.11
C ALA A 12 13.76 6.89 -18.69
N VAL A 13 15.03 7.06 -18.32
CA VAL A 13 15.53 6.78 -16.95
C VAL A 13 14.88 7.72 -15.93
N VAL A 14 14.84 9.04 -16.17
CA VAL A 14 14.21 10.01 -15.25
C VAL A 14 12.72 9.70 -15.07
N SER A 15 12.04 9.36 -16.16
CA SER A 15 10.62 8.98 -16.11
C SER A 15 10.41 7.64 -15.42
N GLY A 16 11.34 6.70 -15.62
CA GLY A 16 11.36 5.43 -14.89
C GLY A 16 11.57 5.64 -13.39
N LEU A 17 12.48 6.53 -12.99
CA LEU A 17 12.69 6.90 -11.58
C LEU A 17 11.42 7.51 -10.96
N ALA A 18 10.68 8.31 -11.72
CA ALA A 18 9.41 8.86 -11.26
C ALA A 18 8.37 7.75 -10.97
N GLY A 19 8.23 6.79 -11.90
CA GLY A 19 7.37 5.62 -11.71
C GLY A 19 7.83 4.78 -10.52
N LEU A 20 9.13 4.49 -10.45
CA LEU A 20 9.75 3.75 -9.33
C LEU A 20 9.44 4.41 -7.98
N LEU A 21 9.61 5.72 -7.90
CA LEU A 21 9.38 6.50 -6.69
C LEU A 21 7.93 6.42 -6.23
N TYR A 22 6.99 6.57 -7.15
CA TYR A 22 5.56 6.44 -6.87
C TYR A 22 5.20 5.02 -6.43
N GLY A 23 5.81 4.00 -7.04
CA GLY A 23 5.64 2.60 -6.64
C GLY A 23 6.20 2.27 -5.26
N ILE A 24 7.38 2.80 -4.92
CA ILE A 24 7.97 2.64 -3.59
C ILE A 24 7.08 3.29 -2.53
N ASP A 25 6.52 4.47 -2.81
CA ASP A 25 5.62 5.18 -1.90
C ASP A 25 4.38 4.35 -1.53
N ILE A 26 3.76 3.70 -2.53
CA ILE A 26 2.63 2.80 -2.31
C ILE A 26 3.05 1.55 -1.52
N GLY A 27 4.24 1.00 -1.81
CA GLY A 27 4.66 -0.30 -1.30
C GLY A 27 5.32 -0.31 0.06
N ILE A 28 5.94 0.82 0.50
CA ILE A 28 6.80 0.84 1.70
C ILE A 28 6.01 0.78 3.01
N ILE A 29 4.75 1.22 3.00
CA ILE A 29 3.93 1.24 4.20
C ILE A 29 3.59 -0.18 4.68
N ASP A 30 3.39 -1.15 3.76
CA ASP A 30 3.00 -2.51 4.09
C ASP A 30 4.01 -3.19 5.05
N PRO A 31 5.32 -3.29 4.76
CA PRO A 31 6.29 -3.86 5.70
C PRO A 31 6.55 -2.96 6.92
N ALA A 32 6.35 -1.65 6.83
CA ALA A 32 6.57 -0.73 7.93
C ALA A 32 5.44 -0.73 8.98
N LEU A 33 4.21 -1.03 8.56
CA LEU A 33 3.01 -0.87 9.40
C LEU A 33 3.03 -1.70 10.70
N PRO A 34 3.43 -2.98 10.72
CA PRO A 34 3.52 -3.75 11.96
C PRO A 34 4.48 -3.15 12.99
N TYR A 35 5.60 -2.59 12.53
CA TYR A 35 6.60 -1.95 13.40
C TYR A 35 6.16 -0.57 13.87
N LEU A 36 5.51 0.20 12.99
CA LEU A 36 4.86 1.45 13.34
C LEU A 36 3.82 1.24 14.44
N ASN A 37 3.00 0.20 14.33
CA ASN A 37 2.00 -0.16 15.34
C ASN A 37 2.63 -0.55 16.68
N ARG A 38 3.76 -1.27 16.67
CA ARG A 38 4.49 -1.66 17.89
C ARG A 38 5.19 -0.50 18.58
N SER A 39 5.73 0.45 17.82
CA SER A 39 6.54 1.56 18.35
C SER A 39 5.72 2.79 18.73
N THR A 40 4.48 2.89 18.25
CA THR A 40 3.62 4.07 18.49
C THR A 40 2.35 3.69 19.26
N SER A 41 1.79 4.64 19.96
CA SER A 41 0.51 4.49 20.67
C SER A 41 -0.70 4.87 19.78
N LEU A 42 -0.57 4.73 18.45
CA LEU A 42 -1.64 5.09 17.52
C LEU A 42 -2.79 4.08 17.56
N SER A 43 -4.02 4.56 17.51
CA SER A 43 -5.20 3.72 17.36
C SER A 43 -5.26 3.10 15.95
N GLU A 44 -6.04 2.02 15.79
CA GLU A 44 -6.27 1.40 14.47
C GLU A 44 -6.84 2.42 13.47
N GLY A 45 -7.72 3.31 13.91
CA GLY A 45 -8.26 4.39 13.09
C GLY A 45 -7.17 5.38 12.65
N GLN A 46 -6.27 5.78 13.56
CA GLN A 46 -5.13 6.65 13.23
C GLN A 46 -4.15 5.98 12.28
N LEU A 47 -3.85 4.68 12.46
CA LEU A 47 -3.01 3.92 11.55
C LEU A 47 -3.62 3.84 10.14
N SER A 48 -4.93 3.55 10.04
CA SER A 48 -5.65 3.59 8.76
C SER A 48 -5.60 4.98 8.12
N MET A 49 -5.74 6.06 8.90
CA MET A 49 -5.62 7.43 8.39
C MET A 49 -4.21 7.73 7.87
N VAL A 50 -3.15 7.27 8.53
CA VAL A 50 -1.75 7.41 8.07
C VAL A 50 -1.56 6.70 6.72
N VAL A 51 -2.14 5.51 6.56
CA VAL A 51 -2.12 4.76 5.30
C VAL A 51 -2.92 5.49 4.21
N ALA A 52 -4.13 5.95 4.52
CA ALA A 52 -5.01 6.65 3.58
C ALA A 52 -4.50 8.05 3.21
N ALA A 53 -3.68 8.70 4.06
CA ALA A 53 -3.18 10.06 3.85
C ALA A 53 -2.40 10.22 2.54
N VAL A 54 -1.67 9.19 2.10
CA VAL A 54 -0.98 9.21 0.80
C VAL A 54 -1.97 9.27 -0.36
N LEU A 55 -3.04 8.48 -0.31
CA LEU A 55 -4.07 8.49 -1.34
C LEU A 55 -4.82 9.83 -1.36
N ALA A 56 -5.14 10.37 -0.18
CA ALA A 56 -5.75 11.70 -0.03
C ALA A 56 -4.82 12.80 -0.57
N GLY A 57 -3.55 12.75 -0.23
CA GLY A 57 -2.53 13.66 -0.76
C GLY A 57 -2.42 13.57 -2.28
N SER A 58 -2.45 12.36 -2.84
CA SER A 58 -2.41 12.14 -4.28
C SER A 58 -3.61 12.80 -5.02
N ILE A 59 -4.80 12.82 -4.40
CA ILE A 59 -5.94 13.58 -4.92
C ILE A 59 -5.59 15.07 -5.01
N LEU A 60 -5.15 15.66 -3.88
CA LEU A 60 -4.82 17.08 -3.81
C LEU A 60 -3.73 17.45 -4.82
N GLY A 61 -2.68 16.63 -4.89
CA GLY A 61 -1.57 16.82 -5.84
C GLY A 61 -2.03 16.76 -7.28
N SER A 62 -2.82 15.75 -7.66
CA SER A 62 -3.25 15.56 -9.05
C SER A 62 -4.23 16.62 -9.54
N VAL A 63 -5.12 17.11 -8.68
CA VAL A 63 -6.08 18.17 -9.01
C VAL A 63 -5.37 19.47 -9.40
N VAL A 64 -4.35 19.86 -8.65
CA VAL A 64 -3.63 21.11 -8.88
C VAL A 64 -2.52 20.96 -9.93
N ALA A 65 -2.04 19.74 -10.16
CA ALA A 65 -0.87 19.47 -10.98
C ALA A 65 -1.02 19.97 -12.43
N GLY A 66 -2.17 19.73 -13.05
CA GLY A 66 -2.40 20.14 -14.43
C GLY A 66 -2.37 21.65 -14.63
N ALA A 67 -3.10 22.38 -13.79
CA ALA A 67 -3.14 23.85 -13.84
C ALA A 67 -1.79 24.49 -13.53
N LEU A 68 -1.11 24.00 -12.48
CA LEU A 68 0.21 24.50 -12.11
C LEU A 68 1.27 24.15 -13.16
N ALA A 69 1.22 22.97 -13.77
CA ALA A 69 2.13 22.59 -14.85
C ALA A 69 1.92 23.43 -16.11
N ASP A 70 0.69 23.87 -16.40
CA ASP A 70 0.42 24.80 -17.50
C ASP A 70 0.96 26.20 -17.22
N TRP A 71 0.91 26.64 -15.98
CA TRP A 71 1.39 27.97 -15.57
C TRP A 71 2.91 28.02 -15.38
N LEU A 72 3.48 27.14 -14.55
CA LEU A 72 4.90 27.15 -14.17
C LEU A 72 5.79 26.43 -15.18
N GLY A 73 5.28 25.42 -15.87
CA GLY A 73 6.02 24.51 -16.74
C GLY A 73 6.11 23.11 -16.16
N ARG A 74 6.46 22.15 -17.04
CA ARG A 74 6.52 20.73 -16.66
C ARG A 74 7.76 20.45 -15.80
N LYS A 75 8.93 20.98 -16.22
CA LYS A 75 10.19 20.81 -15.49
C LYS A 75 10.14 21.38 -14.07
N PRO A 76 9.75 22.63 -13.80
CA PRO A 76 9.62 23.16 -12.44
C PRO A 76 8.69 22.33 -11.56
N MET A 77 7.57 21.85 -12.11
CA MET A 77 6.63 21.00 -11.38
C MET A 77 7.24 19.65 -10.99
N MET A 78 8.04 19.04 -11.88
CA MET A 78 8.78 17.81 -11.56
C MET A 78 9.83 18.06 -10.46
N VAL A 79 10.54 19.18 -10.51
CA VAL A 79 11.51 19.56 -9.47
C VAL A 79 10.82 19.81 -8.14
N VAL A 80 9.72 20.56 -8.11
CA VAL A 80 8.93 20.82 -6.90
C VAL A 80 8.40 19.51 -6.31
N SER A 81 7.85 18.62 -7.14
CA SER A 81 7.37 17.32 -6.65
C SER A 81 8.48 16.48 -6.04
N ALA A 82 9.67 16.46 -6.65
CA ALA A 82 10.82 15.74 -6.10
C ALA A 82 11.28 16.30 -4.74
N LEU A 83 11.31 17.64 -4.60
CA LEU A 83 11.61 18.29 -3.33
C LEU A 83 10.55 18.03 -2.25
N MET A 84 9.26 18.07 -2.64
CA MET A 84 8.16 17.71 -1.73
C MET A 84 8.31 16.27 -1.25
N PHE A 85 8.69 15.35 -2.15
CA PHE A 85 8.90 13.95 -1.79
C PHE A 85 10.02 13.78 -0.78
N VAL A 86 11.21 14.33 -1.05
CA VAL A 86 12.37 14.26 -0.14
C VAL A 86 12.04 14.92 1.20
N GLY A 87 11.39 16.09 1.16
CA GLY A 87 10.95 16.80 2.37
C GLY A 87 9.93 16.00 3.20
N SER A 88 9.00 15.31 2.53
CA SER A 88 8.01 14.46 3.21
C SER A 88 8.66 13.31 3.97
N VAL A 89 9.68 12.66 3.39
CA VAL A 89 10.45 11.60 4.04
C VAL A 89 11.15 12.12 5.30
N ALA A 90 11.72 13.33 5.24
CA ALA A 90 12.32 13.96 6.42
C ALA A 90 11.28 14.23 7.53
N VAL A 91 10.09 14.74 7.17
CA VAL A 91 9.00 14.95 8.14
C VAL A 91 8.54 13.64 8.77
N ILE A 92 8.39 12.55 7.97
CA ILE A 92 8.02 11.21 8.45
C ILE A 92 9.09 10.68 9.41
N TYR A 93 10.37 10.75 9.02
CA TYR A 93 11.48 10.23 9.82
C TYR A 93 11.59 10.94 11.19
N LEU A 94 11.38 12.26 11.24
CA LEU A 94 11.47 13.07 12.45
C LEU A 94 10.17 13.09 13.26
N SER A 95 9.09 12.47 12.78
CA SER A 95 7.78 12.52 13.45
C SER A 95 7.83 11.79 14.81
N GLN A 96 7.25 12.43 15.84
CA GLN A 96 7.12 11.89 17.21
C GLN A 96 5.65 11.65 17.60
N SER A 97 4.69 12.01 16.72
CA SER A 97 3.27 11.92 17.01
C SER A 97 2.45 11.76 15.73
N PHE A 98 1.14 11.49 15.89
CA PHE A 98 0.22 11.26 14.78
C PHE A 98 0.21 12.38 13.74
N VAL A 99 0.12 13.65 14.19
CA VAL A 99 -0.09 14.80 13.28
C VAL A 99 1.09 15.01 12.32
N PRO A 100 2.36 15.10 12.77
CA PRO A 100 3.50 15.20 11.85
C PRO A 100 3.62 14.00 10.91
N LEU A 101 3.37 12.78 11.41
CA LEU A 101 3.41 11.58 10.59
C LEU A 101 2.35 11.62 9.47
N MET A 102 1.12 11.99 9.82
CA MET A 102 0.02 12.13 8.86
C MET A 102 0.31 13.23 7.83
N LEU A 103 0.82 14.39 8.27
CA LEU A 103 1.19 15.49 7.36
C LEU A 103 2.33 15.10 6.42
N GLY A 104 3.34 14.38 6.92
CA GLY A 104 4.42 13.84 6.11
C GLY A 104 3.88 12.88 5.02
N ARG A 105 2.99 11.97 5.38
CA ARG A 105 2.34 11.05 4.44
C ARG A 105 1.43 11.77 3.43
N LEU A 106 0.70 12.78 3.88
CA LEU A 106 -0.12 13.61 2.99
C LEU A 106 0.76 14.35 1.96
N LEU A 107 1.86 14.96 2.40
CA LEU A 107 2.81 15.65 1.54
C LEU A 107 3.49 14.70 0.54
N GLN A 108 3.83 13.47 0.99
CA GLN A 108 4.36 12.41 0.15
C GLN A 108 3.36 12.04 -0.95
N GLY A 109 2.10 11.84 -0.57
CA GLY A 109 1.02 11.59 -1.52
C GLY A 109 0.79 12.74 -2.50
N MET A 110 0.83 14.00 -2.04
CA MET A 110 0.73 15.17 -2.94
C MET A 110 1.83 15.17 -3.99
N SER A 111 3.06 14.86 -3.59
CA SER A 111 4.17 14.69 -4.53
C SER A 111 3.88 13.59 -5.56
N GLY A 112 3.44 12.41 -5.09
CA GLY A 112 3.07 11.28 -5.94
C GLY A 112 1.97 11.64 -6.94
N GLY A 113 0.94 12.37 -6.50
CA GLY A 113 -0.14 12.87 -7.37
C GLY A 113 0.34 13.82 -8.45
N VAL A 114 1.25 14.73 -8.12
CA VAL A 114 1.90 15.62 -9.12
C VAL A 114 2.74 14.79 -10.11
N ILE A 115 3.53 13.86 -9.64
CA ILE A 115 4.36 12.96 -10.48
C ILE A 115 3.48 12.18 -11.46
N ALA A 116 2.39 11.60 -10.99
CA ALA A 116 1.49 10.77 -11.79
C ALA A 116 0.81 11.53 -12.95
N VAL A 117 0.66 12.85 -12.81
CA VAL A 117 0.08 13.70 -13.86
C VAL A 117 1.15 14.33 -14.73
N VAL A 118 2.17 14.95 -14.12
CA VAL A 118 3.13 15.80 -14.84
C VAL A 118 4.13 14.98 -15.66
N VAL A 119 4.59 13.82 -15.15
CA VAL A 119 5.61 13.03 -15.85
C VAL A 119 5.07 12.39 -17.12
N PRO A 120 3.91 11.71 -17.13
CA PRO A 120 3.31 11.22 -18.38
C PRO A 120 3.00 12.35 -19.39
N LEU A 121 2.52 13.50 -18.91
CA LEU A 121 2.28 14.68 -19.73
C LEU A 121 3.56 15.19 -20.37
N TYR A 122 4.64 15.33 -19.60
CA TYR A 122 5.95 15.72 -20.08
C TYR A 122 6.49 14.77 -21.16
N LEU A 123 6.36 13.45 -20.93
CA LEU A 123 6.75 12.45 -21.93
C LEU A 123 5.93 12.55 -23.22
N ALA A 124 4.63 12.74 -23.11
CA ALA A 124 3.74 12.89 -24.27
C ALA A 124 4.09 14.14 -25.10
N GLU A 125 4.64 15.17 -24.48
CA GLU A 125 5.05 16.42 -25.14
C GLU A 125 6.48 16.40 -25.67
N CYS A 126 7.36 15.56 -25.08
CA CYS A 126 8.78 15.47 -25.48
C CYS A 126 9.05 14.36 -26.48
N LEU A 127 8.28 13.24 -26.43
CA LEU A 127 8.52 12.08 -27.27
C LEU A 127 7.71 12.15 -28.57
N PRO A 128 8.30 11.69 -29.73
CA PRO A 128 7.57 11.50 -30.97
C PRO A 128 6.37 10.58 -30.79
N ALA A 129 5.32 10.77 -31.59
CA ALA A 129 4.06 10.02 -31.51
C ALA A 129 4.26 8.49 -31.45
N ALA A 130 5.20 7.94 -32.23
CA ALA A 130 5.53 6.51 -32.25
C ALA A 130 6.16 5.98 -30.95
N GLN A 131 6.69 6.86 -30.09
CA GLN A 131 7.40 6.47 -28.85
C GLN A 131 6.61 6.85 -27.57
N ARG A 132 5.55 7.65 -27.68
CA ARG A 132 4.75 8.14 -26.53
C ARG A 132 4.20 6.98 -25.67
N GLY A 133 3.62 5.98 -26.33
CA GLY A 133 3.09 4.80 -25.65
C GLY A 133 4.17 4.02 -24.87
N ARG A 134 5.38 3.89 -25.44
CA ARG A 134 6.51 3.24 -24.77
C ARG A 134 6.97 4.01 -23.53
N GLY A 135 6.99 5.34 -23.58
CA GLY A 135 7.35 6.18 -22.43
C GLY A 135 6.40 5.99 -21.26
N VAL A 136 5.08 6.00 -21.51
CA VAL A 136 4.07 5.75 -20.47
C VAL A 136 4.14 4.31 -19.94
N ALA A 137 4.41 3.34 -20.82
CA ALA A 137 4.58 1.94 -20.41
C ALA A 137 5.81 1.75 -19.50
N VAL A 138 6.92 2.45 -19.76
CA VAL A 138 8.11 2.45 -18.88
C VAL A 138 7.76 3.01 -17.51
N PHE A 139 7.05 4.13 -17.43
CA PHE A 139 6.59 4.70 -16.16
C PHE A 139 5.75 3.69 -15.36
N GLN A 140 4.75 3.07 -16.01
CA GLN A 140 3.86 2.11 -15.36
C GLN A 140 4.59 0.84 -14.91
N PHE A 141 5.50 0.32 -15.74
CA PHE A 141 6.33 -0.84 -15.38
C PHE A 141 7.23 -0.53 -14.19
N MET A 142 7.92 0.61 -14.21
CA MET A 142 8.80 1.02 -13.12
C MET A 142 8.04 1.31 -11.82
N LEU A 143 6.75 1.68 -11.89
CA LEU A 143 5.88 1.76 -10.72
C LEU A 143 5.73 0.38 -10.05
N THR A 144 5.45 -0.67 -10.81
CA THR A 144 5.33 -2.02 -10.23
C THR A 144 6.67 -2.54 -9.71
N VAL A 145 7.78 -2.21 -10.38
CA VAL A 145 9.14 -2.50 -9.88
C VAL A 145 9.42 -1.76 -8.57
N GLY A 146 8.92 -0.53 -8.42
CA GLY A 146 9.01 0.24 -7.18
C GLY A 146 8.32 -0.45 -6.01
N ILE A 147 7.11 -1.00 -6.23
CA ILE A 147 6.40 -1.79 -5.22
C ILE A 147 7.21 -3.03 -4.79
N VAL A 148 7.86 -3.70 -5.75
CA VAL A 148 8.73 -4.85 -5.47
C VAL A 148 9.97 -4.42 -4.68
N LEU A 149 10.62 -3.32 -5.08
CA LEU A 149 11.79 -2.80 -4.38
C LEU A 149 11.45 -2.41 -2.92
N ALA A 150 10.30 -1.79 -2.70
CA ALA A 150 9.81 -1.48 -1.36
C ALA A 150 9.66 -2.74 -0.49
N ALA A 151 9.19 -3.86 -1.08
CA ALA A 151 9.10 -5.12 -0.38
C ALA A 151 10.47 -5.71 -0.02
N PHE A 152 11.47 -5.62 -0.91
CA PHE A 152 12.84 -6.05 -0.61
C PHE A 152 13.48 -5.21 0.49
N VAL A 153 13.32 -3.88 0.45
CA VAL A 153 13.75 -2.98 1.52
C VAL A 153 13.07 -3.35 2.83
N GLY A 154 11.76 -3.57 2.81
CA GLY A 154 10.99 -4.02 3.96
C GLY A 154 11.52 -5.32 4.56
N ASN A 155 11.73 -6.35 3.73
CA ASN A 155 12.25 -7.65 4.19
C ASN A 155 13.65 -7.55 4.80
N HIS A 156 14.51 -6.69 4.25
CA HIS A 156 15.85 -6.48 4.80
C HIS A 156 15.79 -5.93 6.23
N TYR A 157 15.02 -4.86 6.45
CA TYR A 157 14.88 -4.26 7.78
C TYR A 157 14.06 -5.13 8.75
N LEU A 158 13.07 -5.87 8.23
CA LEU A 158 12.28 -6.81 9.01
C LEU A 158 13.14 -7.91 9.61
N GLY A 159 14.03 -8.53 8.81
CA GLY A 159 14.90 -9.58 9.31
C GLY A 159 15.81 -9.09 10.44
N ASN A 160 16.38 -7.90 10.30
CA ASN A 160 17.23 -7.30 11.34
C ASN A 160 16.42 -6.93 12.60
N ALA A 161 15.25 -6.32 12.42
CA ALA A 161 14.40 -5.91 13.54
C ALA A 161 13.88 -7.12 14.34
N GLU A 162 13.47 -8.20 13.68
CA GLU A 162 13.04 -9.42 14.38
C GLU A 162 14.19 -10.06 15.17
N LEU A 163 15.42 -10.02 14.66
CA LEU A 163 16.59 -10.48 15.41
C LEU A 163 16.86 -9.62 16.66
N GLU A 164 16.75 -8.29 16.54
CA GLU A 164 16.91 -7.36 17.67
C GLU A 164 15.77 -7.52 18.69
N ILE A 165 14.54 -7.67 18.25
CA ILE A 165 13.36 -7.93 19.09
C ILE A 165 13.54 -9.27 19.82
N GLN A 166 14.03 -10.30 19.12
CA GLN A 166 14.35 -11.59 19.73
C GLN A 166 15.44 -11.48 20.79
N ALA A 167 16.50 -10.72 20.50
CA ALA A 167 17.58 -10.48 21.45
C ALA A 167 17.14 -9.65 22.68
N ALA A 168 16.13 -8.79 22.52
CA ALA A 168 15.58 -7.97 23.60
C ALA A 168 14.77 -8.79 24.63
N GLY A 169 14.30 -10.00 24.27
CA GLY A 169 13.54 -10.87 25.16
C GLY A 169 12.25 -10.21 25.65
N SER A 170 12.18 -9.90 26.96
CA SER A 170 11.03 -9.20 27.58
C SER A 170 11.24 -7.69 27.78
N ASP A 171 12.39 -7.13 27.36
CA ASP A 171 12.69 -5.71 27.48
C ASP A 171 11.84 -4.89 26.48
N GLN A 172 10.72 -4.38 26.98
CA GLN A 172 9.77 -3.63 26.18
C GLN A 172 10.38 -2.35 25.58
N GLN A 173 11.35 -1.71 26.27
CA GLN A 173 11.98 -0.51 25.74
C GLN A 173 12.85 -0.84 24.51
N ARG A 174 13.61 -1.93 24.57
CA ARG A 174 14.42 -2.40 23.43
C ARG A 174 13.54 -2.85 22.26
N ILE A 175 12.44 -3.57 22.54
CA ILE A 175 11.47 -3.98 21.50
C ILE A 175 10.89 -2.77 20.77
N VAL A 176 10.45 -1.75 21.51
CA VAL A 176 9.91 -0.50 20.95
C VAL A 176 10.97 0.25 20.16
N ALA A 177 12.20 0.34 20.68
CA ALA A 177 13.32 1.01 20.00
C ALA A 177 13.71 0.30 18.69
N ALA A 178 13.78 -1.03 18.67
CA ALA A 178 14.06 -1.82 17.47
C ALA A 178 12.96 -1.64 16.42
N ALA A 179 11.71 -1.65 16.83
CA ALA A 179 10.57 -1.41 15.95
C ALA A 179 10.58 0.02 15.37
N ASP A 180 10.86 1.04 16.22
CA ASP A 180 10.94 2.44 15.80
C ASP A 180 12.07 2.66 14.79
N HIS A 181 13.25 2.10 15.07
CA HIS A 181 14.38 2.14 14.15
C HIS A 181 14.06 1.48 12.80
N ALA A 182 13.38 0.35 12.80
CA ALA A 182 13.07 -0.40 11.59
C ALA A 182 12.18 0.40 10.62
N TRP A 183 11.00 0.86 11.06
CA TRP A 183 10.09 1.56 10.15
C TRP A 183 10.65 2.91 9.69
N ARG A 184 11.34 3.64 10.56
CA ARG A 184 11.99 4.91 10.18
C ARG A 184 13.07 4.69 9.14
N SER A 185 13.90 3.66 9.28
CA SER A 185 14.94 3.30 8.33
C SER A 185 14.38 2.86 6.97
N MET A 186 13.25 2.13 6.96
CA MET A 186 12.54 1.79 5.73
C MET A 186 12.13 3.07 4.97
N PHE A 187 11.52 4.05 5.64
CA PHE A 187 11.16 5.33 5.02
C PHE A 187 12.39 6.14 4.59
N LEU A 188 13.44 6.19 5.41
CA LEU A 188 14.66 6.93 5.08
C LEU A 188 15.32 6.40 3.79
N THR A 189 15.28 5.08 3.56
CA THR A 189 15.83 4.47 2.34
C THR A 189 15.16 5.01 1.07
N VAL A 190 13.90 5.43 1.14
CA VAL A 190 13.17 5.99 0.00
C VAL A 190 13.71 7.38 -0.40
N MET A 191 14.47 8.04 0.44
CA MET A 191 15.11 9.33 0.13
C MET A 191 16.11 9.22 -1.02
N TYR A 192 16.84 8.08 -1.14
CA TYR A 192 17.85 7.91 -2.19
C TYR A 192 17.28 7.99 -3.61
N PRO A 193 16.27 7.18 -4.00
CA PRO A 193 15.65 7.33 -5.31
C PRO A 193 14.97 8.70 -5.50
N GLY A 194 14.44 9.32 -4.43
CA GLY A 194 13.90 10.67 -4.45
C GLY A 194 14.93 11.73 -4.82
N ALA A 195 16.13 11.64 -4.22
CA ALA A 195 17.25 12.54 -4.53
C ALA A 195 17.76 12.33 -5.97
N LEU A 196 17.85 11.09 -6.43
CA LEU A 196 18.21 10.77 -7.82
C LEU A 196 17.19 11.33 -8.81
N PHE A 197 15.90 11.21 -8.51
CA PHE A 197 14.84 11.82 -9.33
C PHE A 197 14.95 13.34 -9.36
N PHE A 198 15.18 13.98 -8.23
CA PHE A 198 15.42 15.44 -8.14
C PHE A 198 16.58 15.88 -9.03
N LEU A 199 17.73 15.23 -8.92
CA LEU A 199 18.91 15.52 -9.76
C LEU A 199 18.59 15.32 -11.24
N GLY A 200 17.90 14.24 -11.60
CA GLY A 200 17.44 13.99 -12.96
C GLY A 200 16.54 15.12 -13.48
N CYS A 201 15.57 15.56 -12.68
CA CYS A 201 14.65 16.66 -13.04
C CYS A 201 15.38 18.01 -13.25
N CYS A 202 16.47 18.28 -12.54
CA CYS A 202 17.28 19.48 -12.75
C CYS A 202 17.96 19.48 -14.13
N LEU A 203 18.31 18.31 -14.67
CA LEU A 203 19.08 18.15 -15.92
C LEU A 203 18.23 18.03 -17.19
N VAL A 204 16.92 17.73 -17.08
CA VAL A 204 16.01 17.68 -18.23
C VAL A 204 15.74 19.07 -18.78
N SER A 205 15.42 19.16 -20.09
CA SER A 205 14.90 20.40 -20.72
C SER A 205 13.42 20.57 -20.41
N GLU A 206 12.91 21.81 -20.53
CA GLU A 206 11.47 22.06 -20.48
C GLU A 206 10.78 21.50 -21.73
N SER A 207 9.47 21.22 -21.63
CA SER A 207 8.64 20.72 -22.72
C SER A 207 8.69 21.66 -23.93
N PRO A 208 8.99 21.17 -25.15
CA PRO A 208 8.95 21.97 -26.36
C PRO A 208 7.58 22.59 -26.62
N ARG A 209 6.49 21.83 -26.38
CA ARG A 209 5.11 22.29 -26.57
C ARG A 209 4.76 23.42 -25.61
N TRP A 210 5.16 23.30 -24.34
CA TRP A 210 4.97 24.36 -23.36
C TRP A 210 5.75 25.63 -23.71
N LEU A 211 7.00 25.47 -24.17
CA LEU A 211 7.86 26.60 -24.57
C LEU A 211 7.26 27.38 -25.75
N ILE A 212 6.74 26.71 -26.78
CA ILE A 212 6.08 27.37 -27.93
C ILE A 212 4.80 28.07 -27.44
N ARG A 213 4.00 27.41 -26.60
CA ARG A 213 2.76 27.98 -26.04
C ARG A 213 3.00 29.28 -25.27
N ASN A 214 4.13 29.37 -24.56
CA ASN A 214 4.54 30.52 -23.75
C ASN A 214 5.48 31.51 -24.48
N GLY A 215 5.54 31.50 -25.81
CA GLY A 215 6.27 32.47 -26.58
C GLY A 215 7.79 32.39 -26.48
N ARG A 216 8.35 31.18 -26.24
CA ARG A 216 9.80 30.93 -26.11
C ARG A 216 10.31 29.99 -27.24
N PRO A 217 10.15 30.36 -28.55
CA PRO A 217 10.43 29.47 -29.67
C PRO A 217 11.89 29.02 -29.77
N GLU A 218 12.86 29.89 -29.44
CA GLU A 218 14.27 29.55 -29.51
C GLU A 218 14.64 28.45 -28.50
N LYS A 219 14.10 28.52 -27.27
CA LYS A 219 14.30 27.48 -26.27
C LYS A 219 13.61 26.17 -26.68
N ALA A 220 12.46 26.26 -27.34
CA ALA A 220 11.75 25.08 -27.87
C ALA A 220 12.56 24.38 -28.98
N ARG A 221 13.15 25.14 -29.91
CA ARG A 221 14.05 24.59 -30.94
C ARG A 221 15.27 23.90 -30.31
N ALA A 222 15.91 24.55 -29.34
CA ALA A 222 17.04 23.96 -28.62
C ALA A 222 16.66 22.66 -27.90
N ALA A 223 15.48 22.59 -27.28
CA ALA A 223 14.98 21.37 -26.65
C ALA A 223 14.70 20.26 -27.68
N LEU A 224 14.10 20.57 -28.81
CA LEU A 224 13.84 19.60 -29.88
C LEU A 224 15.14 19.06 -30.52
N VAL A 225 16.15 19.88 -30.74
CA VAL A 225 17.45 19.46 -31.30
C VAL A 225 18.21 18.52 -30.33
N ARG A 226 17.99 18.65 -29.01
CA ARG A 226 18.51 17.68 -28.03
C ARG A 226 17.82 16.31 -28.12
N LEU A 227 16.55 16.30 -28.54
CA LEU A 227 15.69 15.10 -28.62
C LEU A 227 15.77 14.40 -29.98
N LEU A 228 15.79 15.18 -31.08
CA LEU A 228 15.58 14.72 -32.44
C LEU A 228 16.72 15.18 -33.36
N PRO A 229 16.97 14.47 -34.47
CA PRO A 229 17.82 14.97 -35.53
C PRO A 229 17.37 16.35 -36.03
N PRO A 230 18.28 17.27 -36.39
CA PRO A 230 17.93 18.65 -36.76
C PRO A 230 16.85 18.78 -37.86
N ALA A 231 16.88 17.88 -38.85
CA ALA A 231 15.87 17.85 -39.91
C ALA A 231 14.45 17.52 -39.38
N VAL A 232 14.36 16.55 -38.47
CA VAL A 232 13.07 16.15 -37.86
C VAL A 232 12.62 17.17 -36.83
N ALA A 233 13.55 17.78 -36.08
CA ALA A 233 13.25 18.81 -35.09
C ALA A 233 12.57 20.05 -35.69
N GLY A 234 12.96 20.45 -36.91
CA GLY A 234 12.31 21.54 -37.64
C GLY A 234 10.88 21.22 -38.05
N THR A 235 10.64 20.00 -38.54
CA THR A 235 9.28 19.55 -38.92
C THR A 235 8.37 19.47 -37.68
N GLU A 236 8.84 18.83 -36.62
CA GLU A 236 8.10 18.69 -35.35
C GLU A 236 7.77 20.07 -34.74
N PHE A 237 8.73 21.03 -34.79
CA PHE A 237 8.50 22.39 -34.34
C PHE A 237 7.32 23.06 -35.06
N ASN A 238 7.27 22.93 -36.40
CA ASN A 238 6.19 23.51 -37.22
C ASN A 238 4.86 22.78 -36.95
N GLU A 239 4.87 21.46 -36.81
CA GLU A 239 3.67 20.68 -36.48
C GLU A 239 3.06 21.08 -35.14
N ILE A 240 3.92 21.21 -34.09
CA ILE A 240 3.47 21.70 -32.79
C ILE A 240 2.92 23.12 -32.88
N GLY A 241 3.59 24.00 -33.62
CA GLY A 241 3.12 25.37 -33.85
C GLY A 241 1.76 25.44 -34.51
N ASN A 242 1.55 24.68 -35.58
CA ASN A 242 0.27 24.57 -36.29
C ASN A 242 -0.83 23.98 -35.41
N ALA A 243 -0.55 22.91 -34.65
CA ALA A 243 -1.50 22.32 -33.74
C ALA A 243 -1.96 23.31 -32.65
N LEU A 244 -1.03 24.09 -32.09
CA LEU A 244 -1.34 25.12 -31.10
C LEU A 244 -2.12 26.30 -31.71
N ALA A 245 -1.88 26.67 -32.97
CA ALA A 245 -2.66 27.70 -33.68
C ALA A 245 -4.12 27.25 -33.86
N VAL A 246 -4.32 25.99 -34.27
CA VAL A 246 -5.67 25.39 -34.37
C VAL A 246 -6.36 25.31 -33.01
N GLU A 247 -5.64 24.94 -31.97
CA GLU A 247 -6.15 24.88 -30.58
C GLU A 247 -6.59 26.27 -30.08
N ARG A 248 -5.82 27.30 -30.37
CA ARG A 248 -6.16 28.72 -30.05
C ARG A 248 -7.38 29.24 -30.78
N ALA A 249 -7.60 28.79 -32.01
CA ALA A 249 -8.75 29.19 -32.84
C ALA A 249 -10.06 28.50 -32.42
N ARG A 250 -10.01 27.44 -31.64
CA ARG A 250 -11.21 26.75 -31.11
C ARG A 250 -11.86 27.57 -30.00
N PRO A 251 -13.22 27.73 -30.03
CA PRO A 251 -13.93 28.38 -28.92
C PRO A 251 -13.67 27.63 -27.63
N LYS A 252 -13.16 28.33 -26.63
CA LYS A 252 -12.97 27.77 -25.28
C LYS A 252 -14.36 27.62 -24.64
N SER A 253 -14.86 26.39 -24.53
CA SER A 253 -15.98 26.13 -23.62
C SER A 253 -15.48 26.31 -22.16
N SER A 254 -16.27 27.02 -21.35
CA SER A 254 -15.90 27.11 -19.91
C SER A 254 -15.98 25.71 -19.29
N PRO A 255 -15.12 25.38 -18.30
CA PRO A 255 -15.22 24.10 -17.59
C PRO A 255 -16.62 23.83 -17.02
N VAL A 256 -17.33 24.89 -16.62
CA VAL A 256 -18.71 24.81 -16.11
C VAL A 256 -19.68 24.43 -17.23
N ALA A 257 -19.53 25.01 -18.43
CA ALA A 257 -20.38 24.65 -19.58
C ALA A 257 -20.12 23.18 -20.00
N ALA A 258 -18.87 22.74 -20.06
CA ALA A 258 -18.52 21.34 -20.33
C ALA A 258 -19.11 20.39 -19.28
N MET A 259 -19.13 20.78 -18.03
CA MET A 259 -19.71 19.99 -16.93
C MET A 259 -21.24 19.94 -17.03
N MET A 260 -21.90 21.04 -17.40
CA MET A 260 -23.35 21.08 -17.67
C MET A 260 -23.73 20.19 -18.84
N GLU A 261 -23.02 20.28 -19.98
CA GLU A 261 -23.23 19.40 -21.13
C GLU A 261 -23.03 17.91 -20.76
N MET A 262 -22.04 17.62 -19.96
CA MET A 262 -21.74 16.27 -19.48
C MET A 262 -22.89 15.67 -18.65
N LEU A 263 -23.69 16.50 -17.97
CA LEU A 263 -24.80 16.08 -17.13
C LEU A 263 -26.17 16.14 -17.84
N THR A 264 -26.28 16.84 -18.97
CA THR A 264 -27.57 17.09 -19.64
C THR A 264 -27.72 16.37 -20.98
N GLU A 265 -26.61 16.19 -21.74
CA GLU A 265 -26.70 15.54 -23.04
C GLU A 265 -26.44 14.02 -22.93
N ARG A 266 -27.43 13.20 -23.26
CA ARG A 266 -27.40 11.71 -23.17
C ARG A 266 -26.15 11.11 -23.82
N ARG A 267 -25.67 11.65 -24.93
CA ARG A 267 -24.45 11.19 -25.63
C ARG A 267 -23.17 11.36 -24.79
N TYR A 268 -23.17 12.23 -23.77
CA TYR A 268 -22.06 12.48 -22.88
C TYR A 268 -22.28 11.86 -21.50
N VAL A 269 -23.53 11.84 -21.01
CA VAL A 269 -23.91 11.31 -19.70
C VAL A 269 -23.54 9.83 -19.59
N LEU A 270 -23.89 9.01 -20.57
CA LEU A 270 -23.69 7.57 -20.50
C LEU A 270 -22.20 7.17 -20.45
N PRO A 271 -21.32 7.63 -21.37
CA PRO A 271 -19.87 7.37 -21.27
C PRO A 271 -19.27 7.88 -19.98
N PHE A 272 -19.70 9.04 -19.49
CA PHE A 272 -19.24 9.62 -18.25
C PHE A 272 -19.61 8.78 -17.03
N ILE A 273 -20.88 8.37 -16.90
CA ILE A 273 -21.33 7.49 -15.80
C ILE A 273 -20.60 6.14 -15.85
N LEU A 274 -20.46 5.53 -17.03
CA LEU A 274 -19.70 4.28 -17.18
C LEU A 274 -18.26 4.43 -16.72
N ALA A 275 -17.58 5.51 -17.09
CA ALA A 275 -16.22 5.77 -16.65
C ALA A 275 -16.15 5.97 -15.12
N CYS A 276 -17.09 6.70 -14.51
CA CYS A 276 -17.16 6.90 -13.06
C CYS A 276 -17.38 5.57 -12.33
N ILE A 277 -18.30 4.73 -12.80
CA ILE A 277 -18.54 3.40 -12.22
C ILE A 277 -17.31 2.51 -12.35
N ILE A 278 -16.71 2.44 -13.54
CA ILE A 278 -15.52 1.60 -13.80
C ILE A 278 -14.36 2.04 -12.90
N LEU A 279 -14.09 3.35 -12.80
CA LEU A 279 -12.99 3.86 -11.98
C LEU A 279 -13.28 3.74 -10.47
N GLY A 280 -14.50 4.01 -10.04
CA GLY A 280 -14.91 3.81 -8.65
C GLY A 280 -14.81 2.34 -8.25
N CYS A 281 -15.39 1.44 -9.04
CA CYS A 281 -15.32 0.01 -8.79
C CYS A 281 -13.89 -0.55 -8.89
N ASN A 282 -13.02 0.02 -9.74
CA ASN A 282 -11.61 -0.37 -9.82
C ASN A 282 -10.93 -0.30 -8.45
N GLN A 283 -11.12 0.80 -7.72
CA GLN A 283 -10.59 0.96 -6.37
C GLN A 283 -11.41 0.18 -5.32
N ALA A 284 -12.73 0.07 -5.54
CA ALA A 284 -13.62 -0.66 -4.65
C ALA A 284 -13.41 -2.19 -4.67
N THR A 285 -12.58 -2.73 -5.59
CA THR A 285 -12.04 -4.09 -5.48
C THR A 285 -11.13 -4.29 -4.28
N GLY A 286 -10.65 -3.19 -3.64
CA GLY A 286 -9.74 -3.24 -2.49
C GLY A 286 -8.27 -3.36 -2.84
N ILE A 287 -7.87 -3.15 -4.10
CA ILE A 287 -6.47 -3.36 -4.55
C ILE A 287 -5.45 -2.60 -3.70
N ASN A 288 -5.69 -1.30 -3.44
CA ASN A 288 -4.76 -0.50 -2.65
C ASN A 288 -4.69 -0.99 -1.20
N SER A 289 -5.83 -1.35 -0.60
CA SER A 289 -5.84 -1.91 0.76
C SER A 289 -5.13 -3.25 0.83
N VAL A 290 -5.33 -4.16 -0.14
CA VAL A 290 -4.61 -5.43 -0.18
C VAL A 290 -3.11 -5.20 -0.31
N LEU A 291 -2.65 -4.27 -1.17
CA LEU A 291 -1.22 -3.99 -1.34
C LEU A 291 -0.58 -3.33 -0.12
N GLN A 292 -1.32 -2.47 0.59
CA GLN A 292 -0.83 -1.69 1.73
C GLN A 292 -0.95 -2.41 3.08
N PHE A 293 -1.83 -3.41 3.18
CA PHE A 293 -2.05 -4.22 4.38
C PHE A 293 -1.74 -5.71 4.15
N MET A 294 -1.02 -6.06 3.08
CA MET A 294 -0.78 -7.44 2.67
C MET A 294 -0.12 -8.27 3.77
N THR A 295 0.96 -7.77 4.34
CA THR A 295 1.67 -8.42 5.44
C THR A 295 0.74 -8.64 6.65
N THR A 296 -0.06 -7.64 7.00
CA THR A 296 -1.05 -7.74 8.09
C THR A 296 -2.12 -8.80 7.79
N ILE A 297 -2.67 -8.82 6.57
CA ILE A 297 -3.69 -9.82 6.17
C ILE A 297 -3.11 -11.24 6.26
N LEU A 298 -1.88 -11.45 5.76
CA LEU A 298 -1.23 -12.75 5.78
C LEU A 298 -0.85 -13.22 7.19
N GLN A 299 -0.44 -12.31 8.08
CA GLN A 299 -0.21 -12.60 9.49
C GLN A 299 -1.51 -13.04 10.18
N LYS A 300 -2.61 -12.32 9.95
CA LYS A 300 -3.93 -12.68 10.49
C LYS A 300 -4.49 -13.97 9.91
N ALA A 301 -4.03 -14.40 8.74
CA ALA A 301 -4.33 -15.71 8.16
C ALA A 301 -3.48 -16.86 8.76
N GLY A 302 -2.53 -16.58 9.66
CA GLY A 302 -1.74 -17.59 10.39
C GLY A 302 -0.30 -17.78 9.90
N LEU A 303 0.28 -16.81 9.16
CA LEU A 303 1.69 -16.79 8.83
C LEU A 303 2.49 -15.98 9.86
N ASP A 304 3.70 -16.42 10.15
CA ASP A 304 4.66 -15.63 10.92
C ASP A 304 5.09 -14.37 10.14
N PRO A 305 5.58 -13.30 10.81
CA PRO A 305 5.91 -12.03 10.18
C PRO A 305 6.87 -12.15 8.99
N VAL A 306 7.90 -13.01 9.11
CA VAL A 306 8.93 -13.20 8.07
C VAL A 306 8.34 -13.90 6.84
N ALA A 307 7.57 -14.97 7.06
CA ALA A 307 6.89 -15.68 5.97
C ALA A 307 5.85 -14.79 5.29
N ALA A 308 5.06 -14.03 6.05
CA ALA A 308 4.05 -13.12 5.52
C ALA A 308 4.69 -12.06 4.58
N ALA A 309 5.78 -11.44 5.01
CA ALA A 309 6.51 -10.46 4.20
C ALA A 309 7.19 -11.11 2.97
N GLY A 310 7.76 -12.32 3.13
CA GLY A 310 8.34 -13.09 2.04
C GLY A 310 7.32 -13.43 0.95
N TYR A 311 6.17 -14.01 1.32
CA TYR A 311 5.08 -14.28 0.37
C TYR A 311 4.49 -13.00 -0.22
N GLY A 312 4.37 -11.94 0.59
CA GLY A 312 3.96 -10.62 0.09
C GLY A 312 4.88 -10.12 -1.02
N THR A 313 6.20 -10.32 -0.89
CA THR A 313 7.18 -9.97 -1.93
C THR A 313 6.97 -10.80 -3.20
N VAL A 314 6.77 -12.11 -3.07
CA VAL A 314 6.48 -12.97 -4.23
C VAL A 314 5.22 -12.52 -4.97
N ILE A 315 4.16 -12.16 -4.25
CA ILE A 315 2.92 -11.64 -4.83
C ILE A 315 3.16 -10.29 -5.55
N LYS A 316 3.98 -9.41 -5.00
CA LYS A 316 4.34 -8.13 -5.64
C LYS A 316 5.19 -8.34 -6.91
N ILE A 317 6.08 -9.34 -6.93
CA ILE A 317 6.79 -9.76 -8.15
C ILE A 317 5.79 -10.28 -9.19
N LEU A 318 4.84 -11.13 -8.77
CA LEU A 318 3.77 -11.63 -9.64
C LEU A 318 2.97 -10.47 -10.25
N ASN A 319 2.64 -9.43 -9.46
CA ASN A 319 1.99 -8.22 -9.95
C ASN A 319 2.77 -7.58 -11.11
N SER A 320 4.10 -7.41 -10.98
CA SER A 320 4.95 -6.83 -12.03
C SER A 320 4.98 -7.70 -13.29
N VAL A 321 5.12 -9.02 -13.13
CA VAL A 321 5.12 -9.97 -14.26
C VAL A 321 3.78 -9.93 -14.99
N MET A 322 2.67 -10.00 -14.25
CA MET A 322 1.32 -10.00 -14.82
C MET A 322 0.97 -8.66 -15.49
N THR A 323 1.52 -7.55 -15.02
CA THR A 323 1.39 -6.24 -15.69
C THR A 323 2.05 -6.27 -17.08
N VAL A 324 3.24 -6.86 -17.21
CA VAL A 324 3.89 -7.02 -18.52
C VAL A 324 3.05 -7.91 -19.44
N VAL A 325 2.55 -9.03 -18.93
CA VAL A 325 1.65 -9.93 -19.67
C VAL A 325 0.40 -9.20 -20.14
N ALA A 326 -0.19 -8.35 -19.28
CA ALA A 326 -1.37 -7.57 -19.61
C ALA A 326 -1.12 -6.57 -20.74
N ILE A 327 0.02 -5.86 -20.74
CA ILE A 327 0.40 -4.92 -21.80
C ILE A 327 0.45 -5.64 -23.16
N VAL A 328 0.95 -6.86 -23.22
CA VAL A 328 0.98 -7.66 -24.46
C VAL A 328 -0.40 -8.17 -24.86
N LEU A 329 -1.20 -8.61 -23.87
CA LEU A 329 -2.51 -9.22 -24.12
C LEU A 329 -3.58 -8.20 -24.52
N VAL A 330 -3.50 -6.96 -24.02
CA VAL A 330 -4.54 -5.93 -24.28
C VAL A 330 -4.66 -5.61 -25.76
N GLU A 331 -3.55 -5.61 -26.50
CA GLU A 331 -3.54 -5.39 -27.94
C GLU A 331 -4.07 -6.62 -28.74
N ARG A 332 -3.93 -7.83 -28.16
CA ARG A 332 -4.32 -9.06 -28.85
C ARG A 332 -5.77 -9.48 -28.61
N LYS A 333 -6.27 -9.33 -27.37
CA LYS A 333 -7.58 -9.86 -26.94
C LYS A 333 -8.66 -8.79 -26.75
N GLY A 334 -8.28 -7.52 -26.64
CA GLY A 334 -9.22 -6.41 -26.43
C GLY A 334 -9.45 -6.09 -24.95
N ARG A 335 -10.01 -4.90 -24.72
CA ARG A 335 -10.16 -4.33 -23.36
C ARG A 335 -11.28 -5.03 -22.59
N VAL A 336 -12.42 -5.24 -23.22
CA VAL A 336 -13.62 -5.84 -22.59
C VAL A 336 -13.37 -7.29 -22.19
N PHE A 337 -12.69 -8.08 -23.02
CA PHE A 337 -12.35 -9.46 -22.68
C PHE A 337 -11.47 -9.53 -21.43
N LEU A 338 -10.41 -8.71 -21.36
CA LEU A 338 -9.50 -8.69 -20.21
C LEU A 338 -10.17 -8.18 -18.94
N LEU A 339 -11.07 -7.19 -19.06
CA LEU A 339 -11.85 -6.73 -17.91
C LEU A 339 -12.78 -7.82 -17.37
N LYS A 340 -13.49 -8.55 -18.26
CA LYS A 340 -14.33 -9.68 -17.84
C LYS A 340 -13.54 -10.78 -17.15
N LEU A 341 -12.41 -11.18 -17.75
CA LEU A 341 -11.53 -12.19 -17.19
C LEU A 341 -10.98 -11.74 -15.83
N GLY A 342 -10.47 -10.51 -15.76
CA GLY A 342 -9.88 -9.94 -14.56
C GLY A 342 -10.90 -9.80 -13.43
N THR A 343 -12.04 -9.13 -13.68
CA THR A 343 -13.06 -8.93 -12.64
C THR A 343 -13.71 -10.24 -12.20
N GLY A 344 -13.92 -11.21 -13.11
CA GLY A 344 -14.41 -12.54 -12.76
C GLY A 344 -13.44 -13.30 -11.86
N GLY A 345 -12.13 -13.27 -12.17
CA GLY A 345 -11.12 -13.91 -11.35
C GLY A 345 -10.93 -13.23 -9.99
N ILE A 346 -11.01 -11.88 -9.93
CA ILE A 346 -11.02 -11.12 -8.67
C ILE A 346 -12.19 -11.55 -7.79
N MET A 347 -13.40 -11.63 -8.35
CA MET A 347 -14.61 -12.02 -7.63
C MET A 347 -14.46 -13.40 -6.99
N VAL A 348 -13.97 -14.38 -7.74
CA VAL A 348 -13.72 -15.73 -7.21
C VAL A 348 -12.67 -15.71 -6.10
N SER A 349 -11.55 -15.02 -6.29
CA SER A 349 -10.46 -14.93 -5.31
C SER A 349 -10.91 -14.28 -4.01
N LEU A 350 -11.65 -13.16 -4.09
CA LEU A 350 -12.18 -12.45 -2.92
C LEU A 350 -13.26 -13.27 -2.19
N CYS A 351 -14.12 -13.96 -2.93
CA CYS A 351 -15.13 -14.84 -2.34
C CYS A 351 -14.47 -15.99 -1.57
N LEU A 352 -13.43 -16.61 -2.13
CA LEU A 352 -12.68 -17.66 -1.44
C LEU A 352 -11.98 -17.11 -0.18
N LEU A 353 -11.40 -15.91 -0.23
CA LEU A 353 -10.83 -15.24 0.93
C LEU A 353 -11.91 -14.97 1.99
N ALA A 354 -13.08 -14.46 1.60
CA ALA A 354 -14.17 -14.22 2.51
C ALA A 354 -14.62 -15.49 3.24
N VAL A 355 -14.78 -16.60 2.52
CA VAL A 355 -15.13 -17.91 3.09
C VAL A 355 -14.02 -18.42 4.02
N LEU A 356 -12.75 -18.27 3.61
CA LEU A 356 -11.60 -18.69 4.40
C LEU A 356 -11.56 -17.96 5.76
N PHE A 357 -11.68 -16.63 5.74
CA PHE A 357 -11.68 -15.83 6.97
C PHE A 357 -12.94 -16.05 7.82
N TYR A 358 -14.11 -16.16 7.20
CA TYR A 358 -15.35 -16.46 7.90
C TYR A 358 -15.27 -17.74 8.73
N ARG A 359 -14.62 -18.79 8.21
CA ARG A 359 -14.51 -20.09 8.89
C ARG A 359 -13.88 -20.01 10.28
N PHE A 360 -12.83 -19.23 10.46
CA PHE A 360 -12.19 -19.10 11.77
C PHE A 360 -12.67 -17.88 12.58
N GLU A 361 -13.14 -16.84 11.91
CA GLU A 361 -13.72 -15.67 12.59
C GLU A 361 -15.09 -15.98 13.21
N SER A 362 -15.92 -16.81 12.57
CA SER A 362 -17.22 -17.23 13.10
C SER A 362 -17.13 -18.14 14.33
N GLN A 363 -15.97 -18.74 14.58
CA GLN A 363 -15.72 -19.57 15.76
C GLN A 363 -15.23 -18.76 16.97
N ARG A 364 -15.10 -17.44 16.83
CA ARG A 364 -14.69 -16.57 17.94
C ARG A 364 -15.83 -16.39 18.92
N VAL A 365 -15.51 -16.59 20.20
CA VAL A 365 -16.42 -16.43 21.33
C VAL A 365 -16.13 -15.09 22.00
N ASP A 366 -17.15 -14.35 22.36
CA ASP A 366 -17.01 -13.12 23.14
C ASP A 366 -16.70 -13.50 24.60
N VAL A 367 -15.57 -13.01 25.08
CA VAL A 367 -15.07 -13.22 26.46
C VAL A 367 -14.85 -11.88 27.17
N ARG A 368 -15.54 -10.82 26.72
CA ARG A 368 -15.40 -9.48 27.28
C ARG A 368 -15.70 -9.42 28.76
N ALA A 369 -16.76 -10.08 29.19
CA ALA A 369 -17.16 -10.10 30.60
C ALA A 369 -16.08 -10.74 31.48
N GLU A 370 -15.54 -11.87 31.05
CA GLU A 370 -14.49 -12.62 31.75
C GLU A 370 -13.18 -11.81 31.81
N VAL A 371 -12.76 -11.22 30.70
CA VAL A 371 -11.55 -10.38 30.66
C VAL A 371 -11.71 -9.15 31.54
N ALA A 372 -12.89 -8.52 31.57
CA ALA A 372 -13.15 -7.36 32.42
C ALA A 372 -13.01 -7.68 33.93
N THR A 373 -13.28 -8.90 34.37
CA THR A 373 -13.08 -9.33 35.77
C THR A 373 -11.60 -9.46 36.15
N LEU A 374 -10.72 -9.58 35.16
CA LEU A 374 -9.26 -9.70 35.37
C LEU A 374 -8.57 -8.34 35.48
N VAL A 375 -9.26 -7.24 35.20
CA VAL A 375 -8.69 -5.90 35.36
C VAL A 375 -8.49 -5.59 36.85
N ARG A 376 -7.24 -5.30 37.26
CA ARG A 376 -6.85 -4.91 38.61
C ARG A 376 -6.00 -3.66 38.55
N ASP A 377 -6.21 -2.73 39.44
CA ASP A 377 -5.43 -1.49 39.55
C ASP A 377 -5.26 -0.75 38.23
N ASN A 378 -6.33 -0.70 37.42
CA ASN A 378 -6.34 -0.08 36.10
C ASN A 378 -5.35 -0.72 35.10
N ARG A 379 -5.02 -2.01 35.30
CA ARG A 379 -4.12 -2.81 34.45
C ARG A 379 -4.74 -4.17 34.18
N LEU A 380 -4.30 -4.78 33.09
CA LEU A 380 -4.63 -6.17 32.77
C LEU A 380 -3.33 -6.93 32.61
N ASP A 381 -3.17 -7.97 33.45
CA ASP A 381 -1.95 -8.77 33.48
C ASP A 381 -2.34 -10.23 33.81
N PHE A 382 -2.27 -11.10 32.80
CA PHE A 382 -2.57 -12.53 32.98
C PHE A 382 -1.97 -13.36 31.84
N ASN A 383 -1.80 -14.67 32.11
CA ASN A 383 -1.40 -15.61 31.09
C ASN A 383 -2.62 -16.30 30.47
N LEU A 384 -2.71 -16.31 29.14
CA LEU A 384 -3.82 -16.92 28.42
C LEU A 384 -3.95 -18.42 28.68
N ALA A 385 -2.81 -19.12 28.92
CA ALA A 385 -2.82 -20.54 29.24
C ALA A 385 -3.50 -20.88 30.58
N ASP A 386 -3.62 -19.91 31.50
CA ASP A 386 -4.27 -20.07 32.79
C ASP A 386 -5.77 -19.74 32.75
N ALA A 387 -6.22 -19.16 31.66
CA ALA A 387 -7.61 -18.75 31.50
C ALA A 387 -8.50 -19.96 31.18
N ARG A 388 -9.41 -20.30 32.11
CA ARG A 388 -10.32 -21.47 31.97
C ARG A 388 -11.20 -21.41 30.72
N TRP A 389 -11.53 -20.22 30.25
CA TRP A 389 -12.36 -19.96 29.08
C TRP A 389 -11.56 -20.01 27.77
N ALA A 390 -10.24 -20.10 27.80
CA ALA A 390 -9.42 -20.23 26.58
C ALA A 390 -9.63 -21.57 25.86
N GLY A 391 -10.22 -22.57 26.54
CA GLY A 391 -10.48 -23.88 25.95
C GLY A 391 -9.23 -24.75 25.79
N GLN A 392 -9.38 -25.87 25.08
CA GLN A 392 -8.27 -26.77 24.73
C GLN A 392 -7.86 -26.53 23.28
N GLY A 393 -6.56 -26.38 23.04
CA GLY A 393 -5.99 -26.21 21.72
C GLY A 393 -5.28 -24.87 21.51
N ALA A 394 -4.88 -24.63 20.26
CA ALA A 394 -4.24 -23.37 19.88
C ALA A 394 -5.32 -22.30 19.66
N VAL A 395 -5.38 -21.32 20.55
CA VAL A 395 -6.34 -20.21 20.47
C VAL A 395 -5.63 -18.85 20.47
N GLN A 396 -6.29 -17.89 19.85
CA GLN A 396 -5.92 -16.48 19.84
C GLN A 396 -6.94 -15.70 20.65
N LEU A 397 -6.47 -14.90 21.59
CA LEU A 397 -7.24 -13.89 22.29
C LEU A 397 -6.94 -12.52 21.67
N SER A 398 -7.96 -11.76 21.34
CA SER A 398 -7.84 -10.38 20.89
C SER A 398 -8.69 -9.48 21.79
N ILE A 399 -8.06 -8.48 22.40
CA ILE A 399 -8.69 -7.53 23.34
C ILE A 399 -8.56 -6.14 22.78
N LEU A 400 -9.70 -5.52 22.43
CA LEU A 400 -9.77 -4.08 22.14
C LEU A 400 -10.04 -3.36 23.46
N TYR A 401 -9.11 -2.51 23.87
CA TYR A 401 -9.20 -1.75 25.11
C TYR A 401 -9.00 -0.26 24.90
N GLN A 402 -9.38 0.53 25.84
CA GLN A 402 -9.31 1.99 25.80
C GLN A 402 -8.86 2.58 27.13
N TYR A 403 -7.93 3.55 27.05
CA TYR A 403 -7.58 4.48 28.13
C TYR A 403 -7.90 5.90 27.66
N GLY A 404 -8.91 6.56 28.23
CA GLY A 404 -9.38 7.86 27.74
C GLY A 404 -9.80 7.79 26.28
N ASP A 405 -9.16 8.57 25.40
CA ASP A 405 -9.43 8.58 23.95
C ASP A 405 -8.53 7.61 23.16
N HIS A 406 -7.62 6.91 23.81
CA HIS A 406 -6.67 6.00 23.16
C HIS A 406 -7.20 4.57 23.14
N GLN A 407 -7.48 4.05 21.95
CA GLN A 407 -7.88 2.67 21.72
C GLN A 407 -6.72 1.86 21.18
N GLN A 408 -6.51 0.66 21.73
CA GLN A 408 -5.45 -0.26 21.30
C GLN A 408 -5.95 -1.70 21.34
N VAL A 409 -5.26 -2.59 20.64
CA VAL A 409 -5.53 -4.04 20.62
C VAL A 409 -4.36 -4.76 21.26
N ALA A 410 -4.65 -5.60 22.24
CA ALA A 410 -3.73 -6.59 22.79
C ALA A 410 -4.09 -7.96 22.25
N GLU A 411 -3.09 -8.73 21.84
CA GLU A 411 -3.27 -10.09 21.33
C GLU A 411 -2.38 -11.06 22.11
N ALA A 412 -2.92 -12.23 22.39
CA ALA A 412 -2.19 -13.33 22.98
C ALA A 412 -2.56 -14.64 22.28
N TYR A 413 -1.62 -15.57 22.28
CA TYR A 413 -1.77 -16.85 21.58
C TYR A 413 -1.37 -18.00 22.49
N THR A 414 -2.16 -19.05 22.55
CA THR A 414 -1.71 -20.32 23.14
C THR A 414 -0.79 -21.05 22.12
N PRO A 415 0.17 -21.88 22.62
CA PRO A 415 1.12 -22.53 21.74
C PRO A 415 0.46 -23.44 20.71
N THR A 416 0.83 -23.29 19.45
CA THR A 416 0.53 -24.23 18.39
C THR A 416 1.42 -25.47 18.49
N GLU A 417 1.15 -26.53 17.72
CA GLU A 417 2.03 -27.71 17.65
C GLU A 417 3.48 -27.33 17.30
N ALA A 418 3.66 -26.39 16.36
CA ALA A 418 4.98 -25.87 16.01
C ALA A 418 5.65 -25.15 17.19
N SER A 419 4.90 -24.33 17.93
CA SER A 419 5.40 -23.65 19.13
C SER A 419 5.71 -24.63 20.25
N GLN A 420 4.92 -25.69 20.40
CA GLN A 420 5.19 -26.77 21.36
C GLN A 420 6.52 -27.51 21.06
N ALA A 421 6.81 -27.72 19.76
CA ALA A 421 8.10 -28.29 19.35
C ALA A 421 9.29 -27.37 19.71
N VAL A 422 9.10 -26.04 19.60
CA VAL A 422 10.10 -25.04 20.03
C VAL A 422 10.30 -25.12 21.55
N LEU A 423 9.21 -25.14 22.32
CA LEU A 423 9.26 -25.25 23.77
C LEU A 423 9.95 -26.55 24.21
N LYS A 424 9.69 -27.67 23.55
CA LYS A 424 10.36 -28.95 23.81
C LYS A 424 11.85 -28.88 23.56
N ARG A 425 12.30 -28.34 22.43
CA ARG A 425 13.73 -28.14 22.14
C ARG A 425 14.41 -27.26 23.19
N ALA A 426 13.77 -26.21 23.63
CA ALA A 426 14.30 -25.34 24.68
C ALA A 426 14.39 -26.08 26.02
N ALA A 427 13.38 -26.89 26.38
CA ALA A 427 13.41 -27.72 27.55
C ALA A 427 14.58 -28.73 27.53
N ASP A 428 14.84 -29.36 26.38
CA ASP A 428 15.98 -30.26 26.20
C ASP A 428 17.32 -29.52 26.41
N VAL A 429 17.44 -28.28 25.91
CA VAL A 429 18.61 -27.41 26.15
C VAL A 429 18.76 -27.09 27.63
N VAL A 430 17.67 -26.68 28.30
CA VAL A 430 17.71 -26.37 29.77
C VAL A 430 18.11 -27.59 30.59
N GLN A 431 17.61 -28.78 30.25
CA GLN A 431 17.96 -30.01 30.93
C GLN A 431 19.44 -30.38 30.76
N ALA A 432 20.07 -30.03 29.67
CA ALA A 432 21.49 -30.28 29.43
C ALA A 432 22.44 -29.32 30.19
N LEU A 433 21.93 -28.25 30.80
CA LEU A 433 22.71 -27.26 31.52
C LEU A 433 23.03 -27.71 32.96
N PRO A 434 24.12 -27.17 33.58
CA PRO A 434 24.42 -27.36 34.99
C PRO A 434 23.28 -26.94 35.92
N ALA A 435 23.13 -27.59 37.08
CA ALA A 435 21.98 -27.39 37.99
C ALA A 435 21.75 -25.91 38.38
N GLY A 436 22.81 -25.14 38.66
CA GLY A 436 22.67 -23.71 38.99
C GLY A 436 22.19 -22.84 37.84
N GLN A 437 22.65 -23.13 36.62
CA GLN A 437 22.20 -22.42 35.42
C GLN A 437 20.76 -22.81 35.05
N ARG A 438 20.39 -24.07 35.23
CA ARG A 438 19.03 -24.56 35.02
C ARG A 438 18.04 -23.87 35.97
N ALA A 439 18.36 -23.84 37.30
CA ALA A 439 17.50 -23.17 38.27
C ALA A 439 17.28 -21.67 37.95
N LEU A 440 18.33 -21.01 37.48
CA LEU A 440 18.23 -19.62 37.05
C LEU A 440 17.27 -19.43 35.86
N LEU A 441 17.36 -20.29 34.83
CA LEU A 441 16.48 -20.24 33.67
C LEU A 441 15.04 -20.62 34.00
N GLU A 442 14.83 -21.59 34.89
CA GLU A 442 13.49 -21.96 35.38
C GLU A 442 12.84 -20.83 36.18
N GLN A 443 13.59 -20.15 37.05
CA GLN A 443 13.13 -18.96 37.76
C GLN A 443 12.80 -17.81 36.80
N ALA A 444 13.64 -17.57 35.80
CA ALA A 444 13.42 -16.58 34.78
C ALA A 444 12.19 -16.92 33.91
N GLN A 445 11.98 -18.19 33.58
CA GLN A 445 10.80 -18.64 32.85
C GLN A 445 9.50 -18.33 33.63
N LEU A 446 9.51 -18.51 34.95
CA LEU A 446 8.40 -18.08 35.81
C LEU A 446 8.24 -16.58 35.82
N ALA A 447 9.32 -15.80 35.83
CA ALA A 447 9.30 -14.35 35.76
C ALA A 447 8.72 -13.86 34.39
N TRP A 448 9.13 -14.47 33.29
CA TRP A 448 8.64 -14.12 31.93
C TRP A 448 7.19 -14.56 31.71
N SER A 449 6.71 -15.54 32.43
CA SER A 449 5.29 -15.95 32.42
C SER A 449 4.42 -15.15 33.40
N GLY A 450 4.94 -14.08 33.99
CA GLY A 450 4.23 -13.28 35.00
C GLY A 450 4.05 -13.92 36.37
N ARG A 451 4.65 -15.10 36.60
CA ARG A 451 4.50 -15.89 37.84
C ARG A 451 5.69 -15.80 38.81
N GLY A 452 6.75 -15.07 38.46
CA GLY A 452 7.99 -15.01 39.21
C GLY A 452 8.55 -13.61 39.41
N ALA A 453 9.63 -13.50 40.21
CA ALA A 453 10.29 -12.23 40.46
C ALA A 453 11.02 -11.72 39.20
N ALA A 454 10.74 -10.50 38.78
CA ALA A 454 11.36 -9.85 37.60
C ALA A 454 12.91 -9.77 37.68
N ALA A 455 13.48 -9.80 38.90
CA ALA A 455 14.91 -9.78 39.14
C ALA A 455 15.69 -10.99 38.54
N ALA A 456 15.01 -12.10 38.23
CA ALA A 456 15.64 -13.26 37.60
C ALA A 456 15.80 -13.15 36.09
N ALA A 457 15.12 -12.19 35.44
CA ALA A 457 15.08 -12.07 33.97
C ALA A 457 16.44 -11.61 33.40
N GLU A 458 17.08 -10.62 33.99
CA GLU A 458 18.33 -10.04 33.49
C GLU A 458 19.53 -10.98 33.59
N PRO A 459 19.78 -11.66 34.73
CA PRO A 459 20.83 -12.66 34.84
C PRO A 459 20.63 -13.84 33.86
N ALA A 460 19.38 -14.25 33.62
CA ALA A 460 19.09 -15.33 32.69
C ALA A 460 19.36 -14.91 31.23
N GLN A 461 19.07 -13.68 30.86
CA GLN A 461 19.41 -13.16 29.53
C GLN A 461 20.93 -13.10 29.30
N GLN A 462 21.70 -12.69 30.32
CA GLN A 462 23.15 -12.71 30.25
C GLN A 462 23.67 -14.14 30.07
N LEU A 463 23.11 -15.10 30.80
CA LEU A 463 23.45 -16.52 30.65
C LEU A 463 23.14 -17.01 29.23
N ILE A 464 21.94 -16.73 28.70
CA ILE A 464 21.54 -17.12 27.33
C ILE A 464 22.51 -16.56 26.30
N ALA A 465 23.00 -15.33 26.47
CA ALA A 465 23.94 -14.69 25.55
C ALA A 465 25.30 -15.42 25.48
N THR A 466 25.68 -16.13 26.54
CA THR A 466 26.95 -16.90 26.61
C THR A 466 26.85 -18.31 26.01
N LEU A 467 25.63 -18.80 25.73
CA LEU A 467 25.40 -20.14 25.22
C LEU A 467 25.78 -20.28 23.73
N PRO A 468 26.04 -21.51 23.25
CA PRO A 468 26.24 -21.78 21.83
C PRO A 468 25.08 -21.26 20.96
N PRO A 469 25.34 -20.88 19.71
CA PRO A 469 24.32 -20.26 18.86
C PRO A 469 23.00 -21.03 18.75
N ALA A 470 23.05 -22.35 18.56
CA ALA A 470 21.86 -23.20 18.43
C ALA A 470 21.05 -23.27 19.76
N SER A 471 21.70 -23.32 20.91
CA SER A 471 21.04 -23.30 22.23
C SER A 471 20.43 -21.94 22.52
N ARG A 472 21.12 -20.87 22.17
CA ARG A 472 20.66 -19.50 22.29
C ARG A 472 19.40 -19.26 21.45
N GLU A 473 19.43 -19.71 20.19
CA GLU A 473 18.29 -19.61 19.28
C GLU A 473 17.06 -20.36 19.82
N ALA A 474 17.24 -21.60 20.30
CA ALA A 474 16.15 -22.39 20.85
C ALA A 474 15.52 -21.73 22.10
N LEU A 475 16.34 -21.19 23.02
CA LEU A 475 15.85 -20.52 24.22
C LEU A 475 15.17 -19.17 23.89
N ASN A 476 15.75 -18.38 23.03
CA ASN A 476 15.11 -17.13 22.60
C ASN A 476 13.76 -17.38 21.90
N ALA A 477 13.68 -18.38 21.03
CA ALA A 477 12.42 -18.77 20.40
C ALA A 477 11.36 -19.20 21.44
N ALA A 478 11.76 -19.93 22.47
CA ALA A 478 10.86 -20.32 23.57
C ALA A 478 10.39 -19.12 24.40
N LEU A 479 11.25 -18.13 24.62
CA LEU A 479 10.87 -16.88 25.29
C LEU A 479 9.78 -16.13 24.52
N HIS A 480 9.89 -16.09 23.19
CA HIS A 480 8.83 -15.50 22.35
C HIS A 480 7.51 -16.23 22.48
N VAL A 481 7.54 -17.57 22.51
CA VAL A 481 6.32 -18.36 22.71
C VAL A 481 5.69 -18.07 24.08
N HIS A 482 6.49 -17.92 25.12
CA HIS A 482 5.99 -17.56 26.45
C HIS A 482 5.46 -16.12 26.50
N ALA A 483 6.17 -15.16 25.91
CA ALA A 483 5.73 -13.78 25.83
C ALA A 483 4.42 -13.64 25.04
N ALA A 484 4.25 -14.43 23.98
CA ALA A 484 3.03 -14.42 23.17
C ALA A 484 1.79 -14.95 23.92
N GLN A 485 1.96 -15.69 25.02
CA GLN A 485 0.86 -16.16 25.86
C GLN A 485 0.44 -15.13 26.93
N HIS A 486 1.28 -14.14 27.18
CA HIS A 486 1.11 -13.20 28.27
C HIS A 486 0.41 -11.93 27.77
N VAL A 487 -0.70 -11.59 28.41
CA VAL A 487 -1.45 -10.35 28.16
C VAL A 487 -1.01 -9.33 29.20
N GLN A 488 -0.31 -8.29 28.77
CA GLN A 488 0.03 -7.16 29.62
C GLN A 488 -0.50 -5.87 28.99
N VAL A 489 -1.46 -5.26 29.67
CA VAL A 489 -2.07 -3.98 29.26
C VAL A 489 -1.85 -2.97 30.37
N GLN A 490 -1.11 -1.92 30.05
CA GLN A 490 -0.88 -0.79 30.94
C GLN A 490 -0.95 0.51 30.14
N ALA A 491 -1.21 1.63 30.83
CA ALA A 491 -1.30 2.92 30.17
C ALA A 491 0.04 3.32 29.56
N ALA A 492 0.05 3.79 28.33
CA ALA A 492 1.24 4.20 27.59
C ALA A 492 1.91 5.47 28.18
N SER A 493 1.18 6.26 28.97
CA SER A 493 1.71 7.46 29.65
C SER A 493 1.02 7.68 31.00
N ALA A 494 1.66 8.44 31.88
CA ALA A 494 1.08 8.82 33.18
C ALA A 494 -0.26 9.60 33.02
N ALA A 495 -0.39 10.42 31.99
CA ALA A 495 -1.61 11.14 31.68
C ALA A 495 -2.76 10.19 31.21
N ALA A 496 -2.44 9.20 30.39
CA ALA A 496 -3.41 8.17 29.98
C ALA A 496 -3.80 7.26 31.15
N GLY A 497 -2.90 7.01 32.09
CA GLY A 497 -3.15 6.16 33.27
C GLY A 497 -4.14 6.76 34.28
N GLN A 498 -4.48 8.04 34.19
CA GLN A 498 -5.54 8.66 34.99
C GLN A 498 -6.95 8.26 34.52
N ALA A 499 -7.11 7.85 33.27
CA ALA A 499 -8.37 7.35 32.75
C ALA A 499 -8.56 5.86 33.08
N PRO A 500 -9.80 5.39 33.35
CA PRO A 500 -10.03 3.99 33.65
C PRO A 500 -9.82 3.13 32.39
N LEU A 501 -9.19 1.95 32.57
CA LEU A 501 -9.11 0.93 31.54
C LEU A 501 -10.51 0.39 31.24
N ARG A 502 -10.95 0.53 30.00
CA ARG A 502 -12.20 -0.05 29.50
C ARG A 502 -11.92 -1.13 28.48
N ILE A 503 -12.43 -2.32 28.71
CA ILE A 503 -12.43 -3.39 27.71
C ILE A 503 -13.63 -3.17 26.79
N LEU A 504 -13.37 -2.77 25.57
CA LEU A 504 -14.42 -2.52 24.58
C LEU A 504 -14.91 -3.82 23.96
N ARG A 505 -13.96 -4.72 23.65
CA ARG A 505 -14.22 -6.04 23.06
C ARG A 505 -13.13 -7.00 23.48
N ALA A 506 -13.49 -8.24 23.75
CA ALA A 506 -12.53 -9.33 23.89
C ALA A 506 -13.13 -10.58 23.26
N SER A 507 -12.36 -11.23 22.37
CA SER A 507 -12.81 -12.45 21.70
C SER A 507 -11.68 -13.49 21.68
N VAL A 508 -12.02 -14.73 21.92
CA VAL A 508 -11.13 -15.88 21.84
C VAL A 508 -11.61 -16.82 20.73
N GLY A 509 -10.71 -17.35 19.95
CA GLY A 509 -11.03 -18.30 18.89
C GLY A 509 -9.81 -19.09 18.43
N PRO A 510 -9.99 -20.07 17.54
CA PRO A 510 -8.90 -20.89 17.06
C PRO A 510 -7.85 -20.05 16.34
N THR A 511 -6.57 -20.33 16.57
CA THR A 511 -5.48 -19.75 15.77
C THR A 511 -5.52 -20.30 14.35
N PRO A 512 -5.49 -19.45 13.31
CA PRO A 512 -5.39 -19.91 11.94
C PRO A 512 -4.11 -20.74 11.75
N SER A 513 -4.21 -21.85 11.02
CA SER A 513 -3.06 -22.72 10.74
C SER A 513 -2.18 -22.13 9.62
N ARG A 514 -0.92 -22.58 9.55
CA ARG A 514 -0.03 -22.27 8.43
C ARG A 514 -0.63 -22.65 7.07
N ALA A 515 -1.41 -23.74 7.01
CA ALA A 515 -2.13 -24.13 5.80
C ALA A 515 -3.18 -23.09 5.39
N THR A 516 -3.91 -22.53 6.36
CA THR A 516 -4.84 -21.41 6.14
C THR A 516 -4.11 -20.19 5.57
N GLY A 517 -2.94 -19.87 6.12
CA GLY A 517 -2.09 -18.79 5.62
C GLY A 517 -1.64 -19.01 4.17
N LEU A 518 -1.22 -20.23 3.81
CA LEU A 518 -0.83 -20.57 2.44
C LEU A 518 -2.02 -20.50 1.46
N LEU A 519 -3.21 -20.92 1.89
CA LEU A 519 -4.43 -20.74 1.08
C LEU A 519 -4.75 -19.26 0.87
N ALA A 520 -4.58 -18.43 1.89
CA ALA A 520 -4.73 -16.97 1.75
C ALA A 520 -3.72 -16.40 0.77
N VAL A 521 -2.45 -16.85 0.80
CA VAL A 521 -1.43 -16.47 -0.21
C VAL A 521 -1.90 -16.78 -1.62
N LEU A 522 -2.40 -18.00 -1.87
CA LEU A 522 -2.89 -18.41 -3.19
C LEU A 522 -4.08 -17.56 -3.66
N CYS A 523 -5.03 -17.27 -2.77
CA CYS A 523 -6.18 -16.44 -3.09
C CYS A 523 -5.77 -14.99 -3.39
N ILE A 524 -4.86 -14.40 -2.60
CA ILE A 524 -4.35 -13.04 -2.83
C ILE A 524 -3.50 -12.98 -4.11
N ALA A 525 -2.67 -14.00 -4.37
CA ALA A 525 -1.92 -14.11 -5.61
C ALA A 525 -2.85 -14.16 -6.83
N GLY A 526 -3.93 -14.94 -6.76
CA GLY A 526 -4.99 -14.98 -7.78
C GLY A 526 -5.65 -13.62 -7.95
N PHE A 527 -6.06 -12.98 -6.86
CA PHE A 527 -6.63 -11.63 -6.88
C PHE A 527 -5.71 -10.63 -7.59
N ILE A 528 -4.43 -10.57 -7.21
CA ILE A 528 -3.44 -9.65 -7.80
C ILE A 528 -3.20 -9.98 -9.27
N ALA A 529 -3.06 -11.25 -9.64
CA ALA A 529 -2.84 -11.66 -11.02
C ALA A 529 -4.01 -11.25 -11.93
N PHE A 530 -5.25 -11.52 -11.52
CA PHE A 530 -6.44 -11.14 -12.27
C PHE A 530 -6.66 -9.63 -12.32
N PHE A 531 -6.33 -8.91 -11.22
CA PHE A 531 -6.35 -7.46 -11.23
C PHE A 531 -5.37 -6.89 -12.24
N SER A 532 -4.12 -7.37 -12.25
CA SER A 532 -3.07 -6.87 -13.14
C SER A 532 -3.39 -7.12 -14.62
N ILE A 533 -3.96 -8.31 -14.97
CA ILE A 533 -4.33 -8.64 -16.34
C ILE A 533 -5.48 -7.78 -16.86
N GLY A 534 -6.48 -7.51 -16.05
CA GLY A 534 -7.71 -6.83 -16.45
C GLY A 534 -7.76 -5.37 -15.97
N PRO A 535 -8.33 -5.11 -14.79
CA PRO A 535 -8.54 -3.77 -14.24
C PRO A 535 -7.32 -2.88 -14.23
N GLY A 536 -6.15 -3.42 -13.84
CA GLY A 536 -4.92 -2.64 -13.65
C GLY A 536 -4.43 -1.92 -14.90
N VAL A 537 -4.55 -2.53 -16.07
CA VAL A 537 -4.11 -1.95 -17.36
C VAL A 537 -5.27 -1.40 -18.16
N CYS A 538 -6.40 -2.13 -18.23
CA CYS A 538 -7.50 -1.78 -19.12
C CYS A 538 -8.27 -0.53 -18.68
N VAL A 539 -8.33 -0.22 -17.37
CA VAL A 539 -9.11 0.90 -16.86
C VAL A 539 -8.62 2.25 -17.39
N TRP A 540 -7.30 2.43 -17.48
CA TRP A 540 -6.72 3.70 -17.96
C TRP A 540 -6.90 3.89 -19.45
N LEU A 541 -6.80 2.81 -20.23
CA LEU A 541 -7.07 2.81 -21.67
C LEU A 541 -8.55 3.07 -21.92
N ALA A 542 -9.44 2.32 -21.26
CA ALA A 542 -10.87 2.48 -21.40
C ALA A 542 -11.32 3.91 -21.05
N LEU A 543 -10.80 4.52 -19.98
CA LEU A 543 -11.11 5.89 -19.60
C LEU A 543 -10.78 6.88 -20.72
N SER A 544 -9.60 6.78 -21.31
CA SER A 544 -9.15 7.70 -22.37
C SER A 544 -9.90 7.49 -23.69
N GLU A 545 -10.36 6.27 -23.97
CA GLU A 545 -11.08 5.89 -25.19
C GLU A 545 -12.59 6.16 -25.08
N LEU A 546 -13.18 6.02 -23.89
CA LEU A 546 -14.63 6.24 -23.67
C LEU A 546 -15.03 7.71 -23.67
N MET A 547 -14.14 8.60 -23.20
CA MET A 547 -14.50 10.01 -23.03
C MET A 547 -14.54 10.75 -24.37
N PRO A 548 -15.72 11.32 -24.74
CA PRO A 548 -15.84 12.17 -25.89
C PRO A 548 -14.85 13.34 -25.85
N THR A 549 -14.31 13.72 -27.03
CA THR A 549 -13.23 14.71 -27.12
C THR A 549 -13.58 16.06 -26.49
N ARG A 550 -14.83 16.46 -26.54
CA ARG A 550 -15.31 17.76 -26.04
C ARG A 550 -15.30 17.87 -24.52
N ILE A 551 -15.65 16.78 -23.81
CA ILE A 551 -15.76 16.74 -22.35
C ILE A 551 -14.58 16.00 -21.69
N ARG A 552 -13.62 15.50 -22.47
CA ARG A 552 -12.59 14.56 -22.05
C ARG A 552 -11.81 15.04 -20.82
N SER A 553 -11.29 16.27 -20.83
CA SER A 553 -10.45 16.77 -19.74
C SER A 553 -11.20 16.87 -18.42
N VAL A 554 -12.43 17.38 -18.44
CA VAL A 554 -13.27 17.53 -17.25
C VAL A 554 -13.78 16.17 -16.80
N GLY A 555 -14.30 15.34 -17.72
CA GLY A 555 -14.82 14.02 -17.41
C GLY A 555 -13.76 13.06 -16.84
N MET A 556 -12.56 13.05 -17.44
CA MET A 556 -11.43 12.29 -16.91
C MET A 556 -11.02 12.78 -15.51
N GLY A 557 -10.97 14.08 -15.28
CA GLY A 557 -10.63 14.66 -13.99
C GLY A 557 -11.60 14.22 -12.89
N VAL A 558 -12.91 14.30 -13.16
CA VAL A 558 -13.94 13.87 -12.20
C VAL A 558 -13.88 12.35 -11.94
N ALA A 559 -13.72 11.54 -13.00
CA ALA A 559 -13.63 10.10 -12.87
C ALA A 559 -12.38 9.68 -12.06
N LEU A 560 -11.25 10.38 -12.22
CA LEU A 560 -10.04 10.19 -11.42
C LEU A 560 -10.25 10.58 -9.95
N LEU A 561 -10.97 11.66 -9.67
CA LEU A 561 -11.34 12.05 -8.30
C LEU A 561 -12.18 10.97 -7.64
N ILE A 562 -13.14 10.39 -8.35
CA ILE A 562 -13.95 9.26 -7.85
C ILE A 562 -13.05 8.05 -7.57
N ASN A 563 -12.13 7.72 -8.48
CA ASN A 563 -11.20 6.61 -8.31
C ASN A 563 -10.36 6.78 -7.03
N GLN A 564 -9.63 7.88 -6.93
CA GLN A 564 -8.74 8.13 -5.79
C GLN A 564 -9.51 8.35 -4.48
N GLY A 565 -10.66 9.02 -4.54
CA GLY A 565 -11.56 9.21 -3.39
C GLY A 565 -12.07 7.90 -2.83
N THR A 566 -12.52 6.99 -3.69
CA THR A 566 -12.93 5.63 -3.30
C THR A 566 -11.78 4.87 -2.63
N GLY A 567 -10.59 4.91 -3.21
CA GLY A 567 -9.40 4.27 -2.63
C GLY A 567 -9.04 4.83 -1.25
N THR A 568 -9.10 6.15 -1.09
CA THR A 568 -8.83 6.84 0.18
C THR A 568 -9.83 6.44 1.27
N LEU A 569 -11.12 6.45 0.94
CA LEU A 569 -12.19 6.09 1.89
C LEU A 569 -12.05 4.63 2.34
N ILE A 570 -11.81 3.71 1.41
CA ILE A 570 -11.65 2.28 1.72
C ILE A 570 -10.39 2.04 2.57
N ALA A 571 -9.25 2.64 2.23
CA ALA A 571 -8.03 2.48 3.01
C ALA A 571 -8.16 3.08 4.42
N GLY A 572 -8.82 4.24 4.56
CA GLY A 572 -9.05 4.90 5.85
C GLY A 572 -10.01 4.13 6.75
N ALA A 573 -11.00 3.43 6.17
CA ALA A 573 -11.97 2.65 6.90
C ALA A 573 -11.53 1.19 7.15
N PHE A 574 -10.43 0.72 6.55
CA PHE A 574 -10.06 -0.70 6.52
C PHE A 574 -9.84 -1.29 7.92
N LEU A 575 -8.86 -0.78 8.69
CA LEU A 575 -8.58 -1.33 10.02
C LEU A 575 -9.77 -1.18 10.99
N PRO A 576 -10.48 -0.05 11.06
CA PRO A 576 -11.70 0.06 11.88
C PRO A 576 -12.78 -0.96 11.52
N ILE A 577 -13.02 -1.21 10.23
CA ILE A 577 -14.03 -2.20 9.81
C ILE A 577 -13.56 -3.61 10.15
N VAL A 578 -12.32 -3.94 9.83
CA VAL A 578 -11.76 -5.27 10.10
C VAL A 578 -11.68 -5.54 11.60
N GLY A 579 -11.27 -4.54 12.41
CA GLY A 579 -11.22 -4.64 13.85
C GLY A 579 -12.59 -4.89 14.48
N ASN A 580 -13.67 -4.27 13.95
CA ASN A 580 -15.01 -4.40 14.49
C ASN A 580 -15.81 -5.59 13.93
N TYR A 581 -15.65 -5.89 12.64
CA TYR A 581 -16.53 -6.86 11.94
C TYR A 581 -15.78 -8.06 11.36
N GLY A 582 -14.43 -8.03 11.37
CA GLY A 582 -13.59 -9.08 10.79
C GLY A 582 -13.24 -8.84 9.31
N PHE A 583 -12.23 -9.58 8.85
CA PHE A 583 -11.74 -9.51 7.47
C PHE A 583 -12.77 -10.03 6.46
N HIS A 584 -13.55 -11.05 6.83
CA HIS A 584 -14.55 -11.63 5.93
C HIS A 584 -15.56 -10.61 5.42
N VAL A 585 -16.01 -9.67 6.28
CA VAL A 585 -16.96 -8.61 5.90
C VAL A 585 -16.36 -7.70 4.83
N MET A 586 -15.08 -7.34 4.98
CA MET A 586 -14.41 -6.49 4.02
C MET A 586 -14.23 -7.19 2.68
N PHE A 587 -13.85 -8.47 2.65
CA PHE A 587 -13.75 -9.25 1.43
C PHE A 587 -15.09 -9.45 0.74
N LEU A 588 -16.18 -9.64 1.49
CA LEU A 588 -17.54 -9.70 0.93
C LEU A 588 -17.96 -8.36 0.32
N PHE A 589 -17.66 -7.24 0.98
CA PHE A 589 -17.93 -5.91 0.45
C PHE A 589 -17.18 -5.69 -0.88
N TRP A 590 -15.88 -6.01 -0.95
CA TRP A 590 -15.11 -5.89 -2.18
C TRP A 590 -15.61 -6.85 -3.27
N THR A 591 -16.06 -8.05 -2.90
CA THR A 591 -16.71 -8.99 -3.83
C THR A 591 -17.96 -8.37 -4.44
N ALA A 592 -18.85 -7.79 -3.62
CA ALA A 592 -20.07 -7.13 -4.08
C ALA A 592 -19.77 -5.97 -5.05
N CYS A 593 -18.78 -5.13 -4.72
CA CYS A 593 -18.33 -4.06 -5.61
C CYS A 593 -17.76 -4.61 -6.93
N THR A 594 -17.05 -5.75 -6.86
CA THR A 594 -16.48 -6.40 -8.06
C THR A 594 -17.56 -7.01 -8.94
N VAL A 595 -18.67 -7.51 -8.36
CA VAL A 595 -19.85 -7.96 -9.13
C VAL A 595 -20.42 -6.80 -9.95
N VAL A 596 -20.59 -5.61 -9.34
CA VAL A 596 -21.03 -4.41 -10.06
C VAL A 596 -20.05 -4.06 -11.19
N TYR A 597 -18.75 -4.15 -10.92
CA TYR A 597 -17.71 -3.91 -11.92
C TYR A 597 -17.81 -4.91 -13.08
N PHE A 598 -17.93 -6.20 -12.77
CA PHE A 598 -18.06 -7.26 -13.76
C PHE A 598 -19.29 -7.06 -14.66
N VAL A 599 -20.45 -6.80 -14.06
CA VAL A 599 -21.71 -6.54 -14.79
C VAL A 599 -21.55 -5.33 -15.70
N THR A 600 -20.98 -4.23 -15.20
CA THR A 600 -20.74 -3.02 -15.99
C THR A 600 -19.80 -3.30 -17.16
N ALA A 601 -18.69 -3.98 -16.93
CA ALA A 601 -17.72 -4.31 -17.98
C ALA A 601 -18.26 -5.35 -18.99
N ALA A 602 -19.13 -6.28 -18.53
CA ALA A 602 -19.63 -7.36 -19.35
C ALA A 602 -20.77 -6.93 -20.31
N PHE A 603 -21.65 -6.04 -19.84
CA PHE A 603 -22.92 -5.77 -20.54
C PHE A 603 -23.02 -4.33 -21.04
N PHE A 604 -22.31 -3.36 -20.44
CA PHE A 604 -22.46 -1.95 -20.78
C PHE A 604 -21.23 -1.35 -21.46
N LEU A 605 -20.04 -1.96 -21.33
CA LEU A 605 -18.83 -1.45 -21.92
C LEU A 605 -18.69 -1.95 -23.37
N PRO A 606 -18.66 -1.06 -24.40
CA PRO A 606 -18.39 -1.46 -25.77
C PRO A 606 -16.91 -1.79 -25.96
N GLU A 607 -16.59 -2.74 -26.85
CA GLU A 607 -15.21 -2.99 -27.24
C GLU A 607 -14.65 -1.81 -28.05
N THR A 608 -13.57 -1.23 -27.57
CA THR A 608 -12.93 -0.05 -28.14
C THR A 608 -11.75 -0.36 -29.05
N ARG A 609 -11.27 -1.62 -29.04
CA ARG A 609 -10.11 -2.05 -29.81
C ARG A 609 -10.26 -1.79 -31.30
N GLY A 610 -9.28 -1.08 -31.88
CA GLY A 610 -9.21 -0.82 -33.31
C GLY A 610 -10.25 0.18 -33.83
N LYS A 611 -11.03 0.81 -32.94
CA LYS A 611 -11.99 1.86 -33.30
C LYS A 611 -11.42 3.25 -33.11
N SER A 612 -11.82 4.18 -33.99
CA SER A 612 -11.51 5.58 -33.79
C SER A 612 -12.38 6.17 -32.66
N LEU A 613 -11.93 7.29 -32.08
CA LEU A 613 -12.68 7.95 -31.01
C LEU A 613 -14.07 8.42 -31.51
N GLU A 614 -14.16 8.84 -32.76
CA GLU A 614 -15.40 9.24 -33.40
C GLU A 614 -16.37 8.06 -33.60
N GLU A 615 -15.84 6.87 -33.88
CA GLU A 615 -16.64 5.64 -33.97
C GLU A 615 -17.20 5.24 -32.62
N ILE A 616 -16.37 5.36 -31.56
CA ILE A 616 -16.80 5.07 -30.17
C ILE A 616 -17.88 6.07 -29.74
N GLU A 617 -17.71 7.35 -30.03
CA GLU A 617 -18.69 8.40 -29.71
C GLU A 617 -20.04 8.13 -30.41
N ARG A 618 -20.04 7.65 -31.67
CA ARG A 618 -21.25 7.25 -32.41
C ARG A 618 -21.98 6.06 -31.78
N LEU A 619 -21.29 5.14 -31.10
CA LEU A 619 -21.93 4.02 -30.39
C LEU A 619 -22.86 4.51 -29.29
N PHE A 620 -22.50 5.61 -28.62
CA PHE A 620 -23.28 6.21 -27.53
C PHE A 620 -24.34 7.23 -28.03
N ALA A 621 -24.23 7.69 -29.29
CA ALA A 621 -25.17 8.60 -29.88
C ALA A 621 -26.41 7.91 -30.48
N ARG A 622 -26.41 6.57 -30.61
CA ARG A 622 -27.57 5.81 -31.09
C ARG A 622 -28.66 5.76 -30.01
N PRO A 623 -29.96 5.91 -30.37
CA PRO A 623 -31.09 5.94 -29.44
C PRO A 623 -31.26 4.61 -28.65
#